data_b01f913e51bd06f125c005c9d40f09dd
#
_entry.id   b01f913e51bd06f125c005c9d40f09dd
#
_cell.length_a   1.000
_cell.length_b   1.000
_cell.length_c   1.000
_cell.angle_alpha   90.00
_cell.angle_beta   90.00
_cell.angle_gamma   90.00
#
_symmetry.space_group_name_H-M   'P 1'
#
loop_
_entity.id
_entity.type
_entity.pdbx_description
1 polymer ?
#
loop_
_entity_poly.entity_id
_entity_poly.type
_entity_poly.pdbx_seq_one_letter_code
_entity_poly.pdbx_strand_id
1 'polypeptide(L)'
;MSMKINHELPLPEVLKNEYPLSDELKAVKQARDEEIRRIFTGESDKFVVLVGPCSADNEDTVCEYVNRLKKVADKVSDKLMIIPRVYTNKPRTTGDGYKGMLHQPDPDKAPDLYAGIIAIRHMHIRAMEESGLTGADEMLYPENRSYLDDILSYEAIGARSVENQQHRLTASGMDIPVGMKNPTSGDLSVMLNSVVAAQMGHRFIYRGMDVQTSGNDLAHVILRGGVDKYGTCQPNYHYEDCLRLFELYQKKELKNPAAIVDANHSNSNKKYKEQLRIVSEVLHTRRYNPDLKNMIKGVMVESYLEEGRQNIGPDMVYGKSITDPCIGWEDTEHLIYKIAEEC
;
A
#
# COMPACT_ATOMS: atom_id res chain seq x y z
N MET A 1 -12.39 -10.19 -34.06
CA MET A 1 -12.30 -9.89 -32.61
C MET A 1 -10.87 -9.45 -32.34
N SER A 2 -10.66 -8.30 -31.74
CA SER A 2 -9.30 -7.75 -31.48
C SER A 2 -8.64 -8.30 -30.20
N MET A 3 -9.40 -9.02 -29.37
CA MET A 3 -8.90 -9.68 -28.16
C MET A 3 -8.50 -11.13 -28.50
N LYS A 4 -7.28 -11.51 -28.12
CA LYS A 4 -6.77 -12.86 -28.24
C LYS A 4 -6.58 -13.46 -26.85
N ILE A 5 -7.13 -14.63 -26.61
CA ILE A 5 -6.86 -15.42 -25.40
C ILE A 5 -5.55 -16.18 -25.65
N ASN A 6 -4.54 -15.94 -24.80
CA ASN A 6 -3.27 -16.65 -24.92
C ASN A 6 -3.32 -18.02 -24.25
N HIS A 7 -3.78 -18.08 -23.00
CA HIS A 7 -3.99 -19.30 -22.21
C HIS A 7 -4.85 -18.99 -20.98
N GLU A 8 -5.35 -20.02 -20.33
CA GLU A 8 -6.02 -19.90 -19.04
C GLU A 8 -4.97 -19.75 -17.93
N LEU A 9 -5.24 -18.88 -16.95
CA LEU A 9 -4.43 -18.77 -15.74
C LEU A 9 -4.97 -19.75 -14.68
N PRO A 10 -4.13 -20.26 -13.78
CA PRO A 10 -4.59 -21.15 -12.72
C PRO A 10 -5.55 -20.40 -11.79
N LEU A 11 -6.51 -21.10 -11.24
CA LEU A 11 -7.37 -20.53 -10.19
C LEU A 11 -6.53 -20.22 -8.94
N PRO A 12 -6.82 -19.14 -8.20
CA PRO A 12 -6.10 -18.81 -6.98
C PRO A 12 -6.01 -19.95 -5.98
N GLU A 13 -7.08 -20.72 -5.82
CA GLU A 13 -7.14 -21.87 -4.92
C GLU A 13 -6.13 -22.96 -5.29
N VAL A 14 -5.88 -23.16 -6.59
CA VAL A 14 -4.87 -24.10 -7.08
C VAL A 14 -3.47 -23.64 -6.66
N LEU A 15 -3.13 -22.36 -6.89
CA LEU A 15 -1.83 -21.82 -6.51
C LEU A 15 -1.63 -21.75 -4.99
N LYS A 16 -2.68 -21.46 -4.23
CA LYS A 16 -2.59 -21.48 -2.75
C LYS A 16 -2.33 -22.88 -2.20
N ASN A 17 -2.84 -23.91 -2.87
CA ASN A 17 -2.56 -25.30 -2.50
C ASN A 17 -1.17 -25.77 -2.96
N GLU A 18 -0.67 -25.25 -4.08
CA GLU A 18 0.67 -25.55 -4.60
C GLU A 18 1.77 -24.83 -3.81
N TYR A 19 1.50 -23.57 -3.41
CA TYR A 19 2.40 -22.72 -2.62
C TYR A 19 1.69 -22.24 -1.33
N PRO A 20 1.41 -23.13 -0.37
CA PRO A 20 0.64 -22.79 0.83
C PRO A 20 1.50 -22.01 1.82
N LEU A 21 0.84 -21.20 2.66
CA LEU A 21 1.47 -20.72 3.88
C LEU A 21 1.60 -21.87 4.88
N SER A 22 2.74 -21.97 5.57
CA SER A 22 2.88 -22.85 6.72
C SER A 22 1.95 -22.41 7.86
N ASP A 23 1.68 -23.29 8.80
CA ASP A 23 0.80 -22.98 9.94
C ASP A 23 1.44 -21.91 10.86
N GLU A 24 2.79 -21.87 10.93
CA GLU A 24 3.53 -20.81 11.63
C GLU A 24 3.31 -19.45 10.95
N LEU A 25 3.37 -19.38 9.62
CA LEU A 25 3.14 -18.13 8.89
C LEU A 25 1.70 -17.66 8.96
N LYS A 26 0.73 -18.58 8.95
CA LYS A 26 -0.70 -18.25 9.19
C LYS A 26 -0.89 -17.63 10.57
N ALA A 27 -0.23 -18.18 11.61
CA ALA A 27 -0.28 -17.63 12.96
C ALA A 27 0.36 -16.24 13.04
N VAL A 28 1.51 -16.03 12.38
CA VAL A 28 2.16 -14.72 12.27
C VAL A 28 1.23 -13.72 11.61
N LYS A 29 0.62 -14.08 10.47
CA LYS A 29 -0.32 -13.21 9.76
C LYS A 29 -1.51 -12.84 10.66
N GLN A 30 -2.14 -13.82 11.29
CA GLN A 30 -3.29 -13.60 12.17
C GLN A 30 -2.96 -12.63 13.31
N ALA A 31 -1.82 -12.82 13.97
CA ALA A 31 -1.39 -11.94 15.06
C ALA A 31 -1.13 -10.51 14.58
N ARG A 32 -0.51 -10.35 13.40
CA ARG A 32 -0.25 -9.03 12.82
C ARG A 32 -1.54 -8.35 12.34
N ASP A 33 -2.45 -9.08 11.70
CA ASP A 33 -3.74 -8.55 11.26
C ASP A 33 -4.55 -8.02 12.44
N GLU A 34 -4.57 -8.75 13.56
CA GLU A 34 -5.25 -8.32 14.78
C GLU A 34 -4.61 -7.07 15.38
N GLU A 35 -3.28 -7.00 15.44
CA GLU A 35 -2.60 -5.80 15.91
C GLU A 35 -2.86 -4.59 15.01
N ILE A 36 -2.81 -4.75 13.68
CA ILE A 36 -3.13 -3.71 12.71
C ILE A 36 -4.60 -3.27 12.86
N ARG A 37 -5.53 -4.22 12.99
CA ARG A 37 -6.95 -3.92 13.26
C ARG A 37 -7.11 -3.02 14.49
N ARG A 38 -6.47 -3.36 15.61
CA ARG A 38 -6.54 -2.57 16.85
C ARG A 38 -6.05 -1.13 16.66
N ILE A 39 -5.07 -0.90 15.81
CA ILE A 39 -4.62 0.47 15.48
C ILE A 39 -5.71 1.24 14.73
N PHE A 40 -6.30 0.62 13.71
CA PHE A 40 -7.32 1.27 12.89
C PHE A 40 -8.65 1.48 13.64
N THR A 41 -8.99 0.62 14.60
CA THR A 41 -10.17 0.79 15.48
C THR A 41 -9.92 1.75 16.65
N GLY A 42 -8.68 2.16 16.90
CA GLY A 42 -8.32 3.07 18.00
C GLY A 42 -8.09 2.36 19.34
N GLU A 43 -7.98 1.04 19.35
CA GLU A 43 -7.66 0.23 20.53
C GLU A 43 -6.15 0.16 20.82
N SER A 44 -5.33 0.63 19.89
CA SER A 44 -3.87 0.74 20.02
C SER A 44 -3.40 2.09 19.51
N ASP A 45 -2.49 2.73 20.25
CA ASP A 45 -1.90 4.02 19.91
C ASP A 45 -0.67 3.92 18.99
N LYS A 46 -0.28 2.71 18.58
CA LYS A 46 0.85 2.52 17.67
C LYS A 46 0.61 3.24 16.36
N PHE A 47 1.70 3.76 15.78
CA PHE A 47 1.66 4.45 14.52
C PHE A 47 2.13 3.54 13.38
N VAL A 48 1.36 3.52 12.28
CA VAL A 48 1.65 2.66 11.12
C VAL A 48 2.68 3.33 10.22
N VAL A 49 3.71 2.59 9.83
CA VAL A 49 4.69 3.02 8.83
C VAL A 49 4.67 2.02 7.67
N LEU A 50 4.00 2.41 6.58
CA LEU A 50 4.01 1.68 5.31
C LEU A 50 5.24 2.11 4.53
N VAL A 51 6.26 1.26 4.43
CA VAL A 51 7.56 1.66 3.87
C VAL A 51 8.16 0.58 2.97
N GLY A 52 8.61 0.97 1.78
CA GLY A 52 9.21 0.07 0.83
C GLY A 52 9.30 0.63 -0.59
N PRO A 53 9.80 -0.15 -1.56
CA PRO A 53 10.04 0.32 -2.90
C PRO A 53 8.78 0.82 -3.61
N CYS A 54 8.94 1.72 -4.56
CA CYS A 54 7.84 2.21 -5.39
C CYS A 54 7.14 1.06 -6.13
N SER A 55 7.90 0.08 -6.61
CA SER A 55 7.42 -1.21 -7.10
C SER A 55 8.45 -2.30 -6.80
N ALA A 56 7.96 -3.50 -6.48
CA ALA A 56 8.79 -4.69 -6.41
C ALA A 56 9.26 -5.08 -7.82
N ASP A 57 10.54 -5.29 -7.98
CA ASP A 57 11.18 -5.58 -9.27
C ASP A 57 12.12 -6.79 -9.24
N ASN A 58 12.59 -7.17 -8.06
CA ASN A 58 13.47 -8.30 -7.85
C ASN A 58 13.24 -8.91 -6.47
N GLU A 59 13.05 -10.22 -6.40
CA GLU A 59 12.74 -10.92 -5.15
C GLU A 59 13.85 -10.79 -4.11
N ASP A 60 15.12 -10.97 -4.50
CA ASP A 60 16.25 -10.94 -3.55
C ASP A 60 16.41 -9.55 -2.92
N THR A 61 16.31 -8.48 -3.73
CA THR A 61 16.43 -7.12 -3.21
C THR A 61 15.27 -6.74 -2.30
N VAL A 62 14.05 -7.19 -2.61
CA VAL A 62 12.88 -6.96 -1.76
C VAL A 62 13.01 -7.71 -0.44
N CYS A 63 13.39 -9.00 -0.47
CA CYS A 63 13.59 -9.79 0.75
C CYS A 63 14.72 -9.22 1.62
N GLU A 64 15.85 -8.81 1.03
CA GLU A 64 16.92 -8.14 1.78
C GLU A 64 16.42 -6.84 2.43
N TYR A 65 15.67 -6.02 1.70
CA TYR A 65 15.09 -4.79 2.23
C TYR A 65 14.16 -5.06 3.42
N VAL A 66 13.25 -6.04 3.29
CA VAL A 66 12.32 -6.42 4.34
C VAL A 66 13.04 -7.00 5.57
N ASN A 67 14.12 -7.76 5.36
CA ASN A 67 14.98 -8.26 6.45
C ASN A 67 15.71 -7.14 7.20
N ARG A 68 16.13 -6.08 6.51
CA ARG A 68 16.67 -4.89 7.18
C ARG A 68 15.57 -4.17 7.98
N LEU A 69 14.37 -4.04 7.42
CA LEU A 69 13.21 -3.47 8.13
C LEU A 69 12.88 -4.25 9.41
N LYS A 70 12.94 -5.58 9.39
CA LYS A 70 12.70 -6.41 10.58
C LYS A 70 13.58 -6.02 11.74
N LYS A 71 14.88 -5.81 11.49
CA LYS A 71 15.84 -5.43 12.54
C LYS A 71 15.53 -4.07 13.19
N VAL A 72 14.96 -3.17 12.42
CA VAL A 72 14.51 -1.85 12.91
C VAL A 72 13.15 -1.98 13.59
N ALA A 73 12.22 -2.73 12.98
CA ALA A 73 10.88 -2.95 13.51
C ALA A 73 10.90 -3.55 14.93
N ASP A 74 11.80 -4.49 15.21
CA ASP A 74 11.93 -5.10 16.54
C ASP A 74 12.29 -4.08 17.62
N LYS A 75 13.10 -3.07 17.28
CA LYS A 75 13.55 -2.04 18.22
C LYS A 75 12.50 -0.96 18.51
N VAL A 76 11.49 -0.83 17.65
CA VAL A 76 10.45 0.21 17.75
C VAL A 76 9.04 -0.37 17.86
N SER A 77 8.94 -1.67 18.10
CA SER A 77 7.68 -2.42 18.08
C SER A 77 6.68 -2.02 19.17
N ASP A 78 7.14 -1.36 20.23
CA ASP A 78 6.31 -0.78 21.29
C ASP A 78 5.50 0.43 20.81
N LYS A 79 6.00 1.17 19.82
CA LYS A 79 5.41 2.42 19.30
C LYS A 79 4.93 2.35 17.86
N LEU A 80 5.61 1.56 17.03
CA LEU A 80 5.34 1.52 15.60
C LEU A 80 4.87 0.15 15.12
N MET A 81 3.99 0.16 14.13
CA MET A 81 3.64 -0.98 13.29
C MET A 81 4.26 -0.80 11.92
N ILE A 82 5.37 -1.47 11.66
CA ILE A 82 6.04 -1.46 10.36
C ILE A 82 5.35 -2.47 9.44
N ILE A 83 4.89 -1.99 8.27
CA ILE A 83 4.31 -2.82 7.21
C ILE A 83 5.14 -2.60 5.94
N PRO A 84 5.91 -3.60 5.48
CA PRO A 84 6.62 -3.51 4.22
C PRO A 84 5.69 -3.21 3.05
N ARG A 85 5.98 -2.15 2.32
CA ARG A 85 5.29 -1.79 1.08
C ARG A 85 5.95 -2.57 -0.07
N VAL A 86 5.27 -3.62 -0.54
CA VAL A 86 5.77 -4.54 -1.57
C VAL A 86 4.77 -4.53 -2.73
N TYR A 87 4.75 -3.44 -3.48
CA TYR A 87 3.80 -3.25 -4.56
C TYR A 87 4.22 -4.04 -5.81
N THR A 88 3.44 -5.07 -6.13
CA THR A 88 3.70 -5.99 -7.25
C THR A 88 3.11 -5.52 -8.57
N ASN A 89 2.31 -4.46 -8.55
CA ASN A 89 1.70 -3.84 -9.72
C ASN A 89 2.11 -2.38 -9.83
N LYS A 90 2.24 -1.88 -11.07
CA LYS A 90 2.51 -0.47 -11.35
C LYS A 90 1.54 0.05 -12.40
N PRO A 91 0.56 0.91 -12.02
CA PRO A 91 -0.35 1.51 -12.99
C PRO A 91 0.40 2.47 -13.91
N ARG A 92 0.15 2.34 -15.24
CA ARG A 92 0.76 3.19 -16.28
C ARG A 92 -0.32 3.92 -17.07
N THR A 93 -0.32 5.24 -17.02
CA THR A 93 -1.33 6.07 -17.68
C THR A 93 -1.34 5.89 -19.20
N THR A 94 -0.14 5.79 -19.80
CA THR A 94 0.03 5.61 -21.25
C THR A 94 0.22 4.16 -21.67
N GLY A 95 0.33 3.23 -20.71
CA GLY A 95 0.57 1.81 -20.96
C GLY A 95 2.05 1.45 -21.15
N ASP A 96 2.96 2.43 -21.20
CA ASP A 96 4.39 2.21 -21.41
C ASP A 96 5.17 2.03 -20.10
N GLY A 97 6.29 1.29 -20.18
CA GLY A 97 7.22 1.04 -19.09
C GLY A 97 6.86 -0.17 -18.22
N TYR A 98 7.68 -0.43 -17.22
CA TYR A 98 7.53 -1.57 -16.30
C TYR A 98 6.18 -1.53 -15.57
N LYS A 99 5.43 -2.63 -15.64
CA LYS A 99 4.06 -2.75 -15.11
C LYS A 99 3.97 -3.47 -13.76
N GLY A 100 5.12 -3.79 -13.16
CA GLY A 100 5.24 -4.54 -11.92
C GLY A 100 5.53 -6.02 -12.13
N MET A 101 5.97 -6.68 -11.06
CA MET A 101 6.38 -8.09 -11.06
C MET A 101 5.27 -9.04 -11.52
N LEU A 102 4.01 -8.74 -11.23
CA LEU A 102 2.88 -9.53 -11.72
C LEU A 102 2.86 -9.65 -13.24
N HIS A 103 3.19 -8.59 -13.96
CA HIS A 103 3.20 -8.61 -15.43
C HIS A 103 4.52 -9.07 -16.01
N GLN A 104 5.61 -8.75 -15.33
CA GLN A 104 6.98 -8.89 -15.82
C GLN A 104 7.90 -9.22 -14.65
N PRO A 105 7.92 -10.50 -14.20
CA PRO A 105 8.72 -10.94 -13.06
C PRO A 105 10.22 -10.75 -13.26
N ASP A 106 10.67 -10.75 -14.51
CA ASP A 106 12.02 -10.38 -14.92
C ASP A 106 11.93 -9.12 -15.79
N PRO A 107 12.42 -7.96 -15.30
CA PRO A 107 12.31 -6.69 -16.01
C PRO A 107 12.98 -6.67 -17.40
N ASP A 108 13.94 -7.56 -17.66
CA ASP A 108 14.66 -7.66 -18.93
C ASP A 108 13.97 -8.58 -19.96
N LYS A 109 12.91 -9.30 -19.55
CA LYS A 109 12.18 -10.25 -20.41
C LYS A 109 10.81 -9.72 -20.83
N ALA A 110 10.23 -10.41 -21.81
CA ALA A 110 8.85 -10.16 -22.21
C ALA A 110 7.86 -10.43 -21.05
N PRO A 111 6.71 -9.73 -21.01
CA PRO A 111 5.68 -9.98 -20.00
C PRO A 111 5.18 -11.44 -20.01
N ASP A 112 5.06 -12.00 -18.79
CA ASP A 112 4.53 -13.34 -18.55
C ASP A 112 3.67 -13.32 -17.29
N LEU A 113 2.34 -13.28 -17.46
CA LEU A 113 1.40 -13.21 -16.35
C LEU A 113 1.36 -14.49 -15.50
N TYR A 114 1.58 -15.65 -16.12
CA TYR A 114 1.59 -16.91 -15.38
C TYR A 114 2.79 -16.98 -14.44
N ALA A 115 3.98 -16.73 -14.97
CA ALA A 115 5.20 -16.64 -14.16
C ALA A 115 5.10 -15.51 -13.13
N GLY A 116 4.47 -14.39 -13.49
CA GLY A 116 4.27 -13.24 -12.59
C GLY A 116 3.41 -13.56 -11.37
N ILE A 117 2.29 -14.29 -11.55
CA ILE A 117 1.42 -14.69 -10.44
C ILE A 117 2.17 -15.58 -9.43
N ILE A 118 2.99 -16.50 -9.93
CA ILE A 118 3.84 -17.36 -9.10
C ILE A 118 4.89 -16.52 -8.38
N ALA A 119 5.59 -15.65 -9.10
CA ALA A 119 6.68 -14.84 -8.57
C ALA A 119 6.23 -13.91 -7.42
N ILE A 120 5.09 -13.23 -7.58
CA ILE A 120 4.58 -12.34 -6.52
C ILE A 120 4.20 -13.11 -5.26
N ARG A 121 3.63 -14.31 -5.39
CA ARG A 121 3.28 -15.16 -4.25
C ARG A 121 4.54 -15.66 -3.54
N HIS A 122 5.52 -16.19 -4.29
CA HIS A 122 6.81 -16.62 -3.77
C HIS A 122 7.53 -15.51 -3.00
N MET A 123 7.67 -14.35 -3.60
CA MET A 123 8.33 -13.21 -2.98
C MET A 123 7.68 -12.80 -1.66
N HIS A 124 6.34 -12.71 -1.61
CA HIS A 124 5.65 -12.36 -0.36
C HIS A 124 5.81 -13.44 0.72
N ILE A 125 5.71 -14.73 0.35
CA ILE A 125 5.92 -15.85 1.29
C ILE A 125 7.35 -15.81 1.83
N ARG A 126 8.35 -15.73 0.97
CA ARG A 126 9.76 -15.67 1.35
C ARG A 126 10.07 -14.45 2.25
N ALA A 127 9.57 -13.27 1.87
CA ALA A 127 9.75 -12.07 2.69
C ALA A 127 9.17 -12.26 4.10
N MET A 128 8.03 -12.92 4.21
CA MET A 128 7.38 -13.22 5.48
C MET A 128 8.11 -14.33 6.27
N GLU A 129 8.60 -15.39 5.60
CA GLU A 129 9.42 -16.46 6.20
C GLU A 129 10.70 -15.91 6.82
N GLU A 130 11.41 -15.07 6.08
CA GLU A 130 12.69 -14.53 6.50
C GLU A 130 12.57 -13.44 7.58
N SER A 131 11.44 -12.70 7.63
CA SER A 131 11.31 -11.52 8.49
C SER A 131 10.20 -11.60 9.54
N GLY A 132 9.18 -12.41 9.35
CA GLY A 132 7.96 -12.38 10.15
C GLY A 132 7.11 -11.11 9.92
N LEU A 133 7.40 -10.29 8.88
CA LEU A 133 6.62 -9.11 8.53
C LEU A 133 5.65 -9.43 7.39
N THR A 134 4.38 -9.10 7.56
CA THR A 134 3.37 -9.19 6.50
C THR A 134 3.36 -7.93 5.66
N GLY A 135 3.21 -8.07 4.34
CA GLY A 135 3.34 -6.96 3.41
C GLY A 135 2.03 -6.22 3.10
N ALA A 136 2.21 -5.08 2.43
CA ALA A 136 1.17 -4.30 1.78
C ALA A 136 1.35 -4.30 0.27
N ASP A 137 0.26 -4.41 -0.50
CA ASP A 137 0.28 -4.27 -1.96
C ASP A 137 -0.79 -3.26 -2.44
N GLU A 138 -0.75 -2.90 -3.72
CA GLU A 138 -1.76 -2.06 -4.36
C GLU A 138 -2.67 -2.92 -5.24
N MET A 139 -3.98 -2.91 -4.93
CA MET A 139 -5.00 -3.56 -5.75
C MET A 139 -5.17 -2.80 -7.08
N LEU A 140 -4.35 -3.14 -8.07
CA LEU A 140 -4.52 -2.59 -9.42
C LEU A 140 -5.66 -3.29 -10.17
N TYR A 141 -5.76 -4.60 -10.01
CA TYR A 141 -6.81 -5.44 -10.57
C TYR A 141 -7.48 -6.23 -9.45
N PRO A 142 -8.78 -6.04 -9.19
CA PRO A 142 -9.49 -6.76 -8.13
C PRO A 142 -9.37 -8.29 -8.21
N GLU A 143 -9.34 -8.83 -9.42
CA GLU A 143 -9.25 -10.28 -9.66
C GLU A 143 -7.92 -10.87 -9.18
N ASN A 144 -6.82 -10.11 -9.27
CA ASN A 144 -5.48 -10.58 -8.91
C ASN A 144 -5.28 -10.70 -7.39
N ARG A 145 -6.05 -9.94 -6.62
CA ARG A 145 -5.99 -9.97 -5.16
C ARG A 145 -6.12 -11.39 -4.60
N SER A 146 -7.00 -12.20 -5.19
CA SER A 146 -7.27 -13.56 -4.70
C SER A 146 -6.04 -14.49 -4.68
N TYR A 147 -4.97 -14.15 -5.37
CA TYR A 147 -3.70 -14.89 -5.32
C TYR A 147 -2.85 -14.57 -4.09
N LEU A 148 -3.16 -13.45 -3.38
CA LEU A 148 -2.40 -12.93 -2.24
C LEU A 148 -3.25 -12.66 -0.99
N ASP A 149 -4.56 -12.92 -1.02
CA ASP A 149 -5.50 -12.54 0.05
C ASP A 149 -5.25 -13.26 1.40
N ASP A 150 -4.55 -14.39 1.36
CA ASP A 150 -4.09 -15.14 2.53
C ASP A 150 -2.73 -14.68 3.07
N ILE A 151 -2.05 -13.71 2.42
CA ILE A 151 -0.69 -13.26 2.75
C ILE A 151 -0.66 -11.80 3.20
N LEU A 152 -1.39 -10.92 2.48
CA LEU A 152 -1.35 -9.48 2.71
C LEU A 152 -2.09 -9.06 3.98
N SER A 153 -1.53 -8.09 4.72
CA SER A 153 -2.17 -7.48 5.90
C SER A 153 -2.65 -6.04 5.65
N TYR A 154 -2.39 -5.49 4.47
CA TYR A 154 -2.84 -4.17 4.06
C TYR A 154 -2.93 -4.09 2.54
N GLU A 155 -3.96 -3.45 2.02
CA GLU A 155 -4.04 -3.13 0.60
C GLU A 155 -4.36 -1.65 0.38
N ALA A 156 -3.83 -1.09 -0.72
CA ALA A 156 -4.17 0.25 -1.17
C ALA A 156 -4.94 0.20 -2.49
N ILE A 157 -5.90 1.11 -2.67
CA ILE A 157 -6.50 1.38 -3.97
C ILE A 157 -5.91 2.67 -4.51
N GLY A 158 -5.28 2.56 -5.68
CA GLY A 158 -4.54 3.64 -6.32
C GLY A 158 -5.43 4.78 -6.80
N ALA A 159 -4.83 5.97 -6.99
CA ALA A 159 -5.51 7.19 -7.38
C ALA A 159 -6.27 7.10 -8.73
N ARG A 160 -5.86 6.18 -9.62
CA ARG A 160 -6.54 5.96 -10.91
C ARG A 160 -7.67 4.95 -10.82
N SER A 161 -7.72 4.16 -9.74
CA SER A 161 -8.68 3.06 -9.54
C SER A 161 -9.76 3.39 -8.52
N VAL A 162 -9.58 4.42 -7.69
CA VAL A 162 -10.46 4.74 -6.55
C VAL A 162 -11.90 5.05 -6.95
N GLU A 163 -12.14 5.49 -8.17
CA GLU A 163 -13.49 5.74 -8.72
C GLU A 163 -14.13 4.49 -9.31
N ASN A 164 -13.36 3.44 -9.56
CA ASN A 164 -13.86 2.21 -10.17
C ASN A 164 -14.77 1.45 -9.21
N GLN A 165 -15.96 1.10 -9.67
CA GLN A 165 -16.97 0.44 -8.86
C GLN A 165 -16.50 -0.91 -8.33
N GLN A 166 -15.87 -1.74 -9.17
CA GLN A 166 -15.45 -3.08 -8.77
C GLN A 166 -14.38 -3.05 -7.66
N HIS A 167 -13.44 -2.07 -7.68
CA HIS A 167 -12.46 -1.90 -6.60
C HIS A 167 -13.15 -1.59 -5.26
N ARG A 168 -14.12 -0.68 -5.26
CA ARG A 168 -14.88 -0.32 -4.05
C ARG A 168 -15.66 -1.50 -3.48
N LEU A 169 -16.33 -2.26 -4.37
CA LEU A 169 -17.12 -3.43 -3.99
C LEU A 169 -16.21 -4.57 -3.49
N THR A 170 -15.07 -4.80 -4.13
CA THR A 170 -14.08 -5.78 -3.66
C THR A 170 -13.55 -5.40 -2.29
N ALA A 171 -13.20 -4.13 -2.07
CA ALA A 171 -12.75 -3.63 -0.77
C ALA A 171 -13.76 -3.86 0.36
N SER A 172 -15.08 -3.84 0.05
CA SER A 172 -16.14 -4.11 1.03
C SER A 172 -16.21 -5.55 1.54
N GLY A 173 -15.53 -6.47 0.85
CA GLY A 173 -15.45 -7.89 1.23
C GLY A 173 -14.10 -8.30 1.82
N MET A 174 -13.27 -7.34 2.22
CA MET A 174 -11.94 -7.60 2.78
C MET A 174 -11.96 -7.47 4.31
N ASP A 175 -11.18 -8.33 4.97
CA ASP A 175 -11.05 -8.35 6.44
C ASP A 175 -9.81 -7.61 6.95
N ILE A 176 -9.01 -7.04 6.04
CA ILE A 176 -7.81 -6.25 6.33
C ILE A 176 -8.04 -4.76 6.01
N PRO A 177 -7.23 -3.83 6.55
CA PRO A 177 -7.32 -2.42 6.19
C PRO A 177 -7.11 -2.17 4.70
N VAL A 178 -7.99 -1.35 4.11
CA VAL A 178 -7.90 -0.91 2.72
C VAL A 178 -7.84 0.61 2.64
N GLY A 179 -6.72 1.13 2.16
CA GLY A 179 -6.51 2.57 2.01
C GLY A 179 -6.97 3.06 0.64
N MET A 180 -7.93 3.99 0.61
CA MET A 180 -8.43 4.66 -0.59
C MET A 180 -7.58 5.91 -0.86
N LYS A 181 -6.71 5.88 -1.88
CA LYS A 181 -5.97 7.09 -2.29
C LYS A 181 -6.94 8.12 -2.89
N ASN A 182 -6.77 9.40 -2.57
CA ASN A 182 -7.49 10.43 -3.31
C ASN A 182 -7.11 10.35 -4.80
N PRO A 183 -8.06 10.65 -5.74
CA PRO A 183 -7.77 10.64 -7.17
C PRO A 183 -6.66 11.64 -7.52
N THR A 184 -6.12 11.52 -8.73
CA THR A 184 -5.03 12.40 -9.20
C THR A 184 -5.40 13.88 -9.19
N SER A 185 -6.70 14.23 -9.30
CA SER A 185 -7.20 15.59 -9.14
C SER A 185 -7.12 16.16 -7.71
N GLY A 186 -6.92 15.29 -6.70
CA GLY A 186 -6.95 15.71 -5.30
C GLY A 186 -8.34 15.77 -4.65
N ASP A 187 -9.40 15.31 -5.34
CA ASP A 187 -10.78 15.41 -4.84
C ASP A 187 -11.01 14.51 -3.62
N LEU A 188 -11.21 15.15 -2.46
CA LEU A 188 -11.48 14.46 -1.19
C LEU A 188 -12.89 13.86 -1.15
N SER A 189 -13.86 14.41 -1.88
CA SER A 189 -15.24 13.89 -1.87
C SER A 189 -15.33 12.54 -2.58
N VAL A 190 -14.63 12.40 -3.70
CA VAL A 190 -14.51 11.13 -4.42
C VAL A 190 -13.85 10.06 -3.54
N MET A 191 -12.75 10.40 -2.87
CA MET A 191 -12.05 9.52 -1.95
C MET A 191 -12.96 9.05 -0.80
N LEU A 192 -13.66 9.99 -0.15
CA LEU A 192 -14.57 9.66 0.96
C LEU A 192 -15.77 8.85 0.50
N ASN A 193 -16.32 9.10 -0.69
CA ASN A 193 -17.38 8.27 -1.26
C ASN A 193 -16.90 6.84 -1.52
N SER A 194 -15.62 6.65 -1.84
CA SER A 194 -15.03 5.32 -1.99
C SER A 194 -14.93 4.58 -0.65
N VAL A 195 -14.60 5.29 0.45
CA VAL A 195 -14.63 4.72 1.81
C VAL A 195 -16.05 4.35 2.22
N VAL A 196 -17.04 5.26 1.97
CA VAL A 196 -18.47 4.95 2.22
C VAL A 196 -18.86 3.66 1.52
N ALA A 197 -18.59 3.55 0.22
CA ALA A 197 -18.92 2.36 -0.54
C ALA A 197 -18.23 1.10 0.00
N ALA A 198 -16.95 1.19 0.40
CA ALA A 198 -16.23 0.05 0.96
C ALA A 198 -16.71 -0.36 2.35
N GLN A 199 -17.25 0.58 3.15
CA GLN A 199 -17.82 0.25 4.47
C GLN A 199 -19.26 -0.31 4.40
N MET A 200 -19.90 -0.27 3.23
CA MET A 200 -21.23 -0.86 3.01
C MET A 200 -21.13 -2.27 2.48
N GLY A 201 -22.14 -3.10 2.79
CA GLY A 201 -22.32 -4.41 2.18
C GLY A 201 -22.91 -4.32 0.77
N HIS A 202 -22.46 -5.17 -0.14
CA HIS A 202 -22.87 -5.18 -1.54
C HIS A 202 -23.13 -6.60 -2.06
N ARG A 203 -23.92 -6.72 -3.13
CA ARG A 203 -24.07 -7.93 -3.93
C ARG A 203 -23.63 -7.64 -5.38
N PHE A 204 -22.69 -8.42 -5.90
CA PHE A 204 -22.10 -8.19 -7.22
C PHE A 204 -21.47 -9.45 -7.79
N ILE A 205 -21.07 -9.39 -9.05
CA ILE A 205 -20.36 -10.49 -9.71
C ILE A 205 -18.85 -10.33 -9.46
N TYR A 206 -18.25 -11.33 -8.86
CA TYR A 206 -16.80 -11.40 -8.65
C TYR A 206 -16.28 -12.76 -9.14
N ARG A 207 -15.33 -12.77 -10.08
CA ARG A 207 -14.74 -13.99 -10.68
C ARG A 207 -15.80 -14.98 -11.19
N GLY A 208 -16.86 -14.47 -11.81
CA GLY A 208 -17.96 -15.28 -12.35
C GLY A 208 -18.94 -15.83 -11.30
N MET A 209 -18.78 -15.46 -10.03
CA MET A 209 -19.65 -15.85 -8.93
C MET A 209 -20.55 -14.69 -8.48
N ASP A 210 -21.74 -14.99 -8.04
CA ASP A 210 -22.62 -14.05 -7.33
C ASP A 210 -22.17 -14.00 -5.86
N VAL A 211 -21.60 -12.86 -5.44
CA VAL A 211 -21.04 -12.68 -4.09
C VAL A 211 -21.80 -11.61 -3.32
N GLN A 212 -21.84 -11.76 -2.00
CA GLN A 212 -22.35 -10.76 -1.08
C GLN A 212 -21.29 -10.43 -0.05
N THR A 213 -21.06 -9.13 0.20
CA THR A 213 -20.13 -8.62 1.21
C THR A 213 -20.87 -8.00 2.39
N SER A 214 -20.18 -7.81 3.51
CA SER A 214 -20.73 -7.20 4.74
C SER A 214 -20.33 -5.74 4.95
N GLY A 215 -19.37 -5.25 4.19
CA GLY A 215 -18.69 -3.98 4.42
C GLY A 215 -17.38 -4.16 5.21
N ASN A 216 -16.41 -3.30 4.94
CA ASN A 216 -15.10 -3.29 5.59
C ASN A 216 -14.94 -2.04 6.47
N ASP A 217 -15.10 -2.19 7.77
CA ASP A 217 -15.00 -1.13 8.77
C ASP A 217 -13.58 -0.50 8.87
N LEU A 218 -12.57 -1.17 8.31
CA LEU A 218 -11.18 -0.72 8.28
C LEU A 218 -10.81 0.03 6.98
N ALA A 219 -11.77 0.19 6.05
CA ALA A 219 -11.58 1.03 4.87
C ALA A 219 -11.39 2.49 5.29
N HIS A 220 -10.32 3.12 4.80
CA HIS A 220 -9.88 4.44 5.23
C HIS A 220 -9.25 5.22 4.06
N VAL A 221 -8.80 6.44 4.31
CA VAL A 221 -8.24 7.31 3.28
C VAL A 221 -6.72 7.30 3.25
N ILE A 222 -6.15 7.53 2.05
CA ILE A 222 -4.72 7.85 1.87
C ILE A 222 -4.62 9.21 1.17
N LEU A 223 -4.01 10.19 1.86
CA LEU A 223 -3.72 11.52 1.31
C LEU A 223 -2.40 11.46 0.52
N ARG A 224 -2.47 11.66 -0.80
CA ARG A 224 -1.29 11.59 -1.69
C ARG A 224 -1.00 12.88 -2.47
N GLY A 225 -1.71 13.97 -2.13
CA GLY A 225 -1.73 15.20 -2.92
C GLY A 225 -2.49 15.04 -4.24
N GLY A 226 -2.64 16.12 -4.96
CA GLY A 226 -3.31 16.19 -6.25
C GLY A 226 -2.48 16.89 -7.31
N VAL A 227 -2.99 16.92 -8.53
CA VAL A 227 -2.45 17.72 -9.63
C VAL A 227 -3.62 18.54 -10.20
N ASP A 228 -3.45 19.83 -10.22
CA ASP A 228 -4.48 20.73 -10.74
C ASP A 228 -4.56 20.69 -12.29
N LYS A 229 -5.52 21.41 -12.85
CA LYS A 229 -5.73 21.49 -14.31
C LYS A 229 -4.55 22.11 -15.09
N TYR A 230 -3.61 22.74 -14.40
CA TYR A 230 -2.40 23.32 -14.99
C TYR A 230 -1.17 22.42 -14.85
N GLY A 231 -1.33 21.25 -14.24
CA GLY A 231 -0.23 20.30 -14.01
C GLY A 231 0.59 20.58 -12.76
N THR A 232 0.13 21.52 -11.88
CA THR A 232 0.81 21.85 -10.64
C THR A 232 0.44 20.88 -9.53
N CYS A 233 1.43 20.36 -8.82
CA CYS A 233 1.18 19.52 -7.65
C CYS A 233 0.61 20.35 -6.51
N GLN A 234 -0.45 19.83 -5.90
CA GLN A 234 -1.12 20.41 -4.73
C GLN A 234 -0.99 19.42 -3.57
N PRO A 235 -0.15 19.71 -2.57
CA PRO A 235 -0.08 18.90 -1.35
C PRO A 235 -1.42 18.90 -0.60
N ASN A 236 -1.68 17.85 0.19
CA ASN A 236 -2.88 17.75 1.02
C ASN A 236 -2.61 17.10 2.39
N TYR A 237 -1.43 17.36 2.97
CA TYR A 237 -0.99 16.82 4.26
C TYR A 237 -0.79 17.90 5.34
N HIS A 238 -0.95 19.18 4.97
CA HIS A 238 -0.80 20.28 5.95
C HIS A 238 -1.91 20.23 7.00
N TYR A 239 -1.71 20.93 8.09
CA TYR A 239 -2.65 20.94 9.23
C TYR A 239 -4.10 21.23 8.79
N GLU A 240 -4.28 22.24 7.96
CA GLU A 240 -5.59 22.68 7.45
C GLU A 240 -6.24 21.62 6.55
N ASP A 241 -5.46 20.92 5.75
CA ASP A 241 -5.96 19.83 4.90
C ASP A 241 -6.45 18.67 5.77
N CYS A 242 -5.66 18.30 6.79
CA CYS A 242 -6.02 17.24 7.72
C CYS A 242 -7.24 17.61 8.57
N LEU A 243 -7.35 18.86 9.01
CA LEU A 243 -8.51 19.35 9.76
C LEU A 243 -9.77 19.32 8.88
N ARG A 244 -9.67 19.79 7.64
CA ARG A 244 -10.77 19.71 6.68
C ARG A 244 -11.19 18.26 6.42
N LEU A 245 -10.24 17.33 6.29
CA LEU A 245 -10.54 15.92 6.13
C LEU A 245 -11.30 15.38 7.36
N PHE A 246 -10.85 15.70 8.56
CA PHE A 246 -11.52 15.30 9.80
C PHE A 246 -12.98 15.77 9.84
N GLU A 247 -13.25 17.03 9.53
CA GLU A 247 -14.60 17.59 9.46
C GLU A 247 -15.48 16.86 8.42
N LEU A 248 -14.90 16.49 7.27
CA LEU A 248 -15.61 15.74 6.23
C LEU A 248 -15.93 14.31 6.66
N TYR A 249 -15.02 13.66 7.40
CA TYR A 249 -15.27 12.34 8.00
C TYR A 249 -16.44 12.38 8.96
N GLN A 250 -16.46 13.36 9.88
CA GLN A 250 -17.54 13.54 10.86
C GLN A 250 -18.91 13.72 10.18
N LYS A 251 -18.98 14.51 9.11
CA LYS A 251 -20.22 14.72 8.36
C LYS A 251 -20.76 13.48 7.66
N LYS A 252 -19.90 12.47 7.39
CA LYS A 252 -20.30 11.24 6.70
C LYS A 252 -20.60 10.09 7.66
N GLU A 253 -20.40 10.30 8.98
CA GLU A 253 -20.65 9.27 10.02
C GLU A 253 -19.95 7.93 9.72
N LEU A 254 -18.74 7.98 9.13
CA LEU A 254 -17.97 6.81 8.79
C LEU A 254 -17.40 6.14 10.04
N LYS A 255 -17.31 4.80 10.01
CA LYS A 255 -16.69 4.03 11.08
C LYS A 255 -15.17 4.22 11.07
N ASN A 256 -14.57 4.18 12.26
CA ASN A 256 -13.12 4.19 12.45
C ASN A 256 -12.39 5.24 11.57
N PRO A 257 -12.66 6.55 11.76
CA PRO A 257 -11.99 7.58 10.98
C PRO A 257 -10.48 7.42 11.00
N ALA A 258 -9.89 7.15 9.85
CA ALA A 258 -8.46 6.90 9.73
C ALA A 258 -7.89 7.48 8.43
N ALA A 259 -6.67 8.00 8.52
CA ALA A 259 -5.92 8.53 7.40
C ALA A 259 -4.48 8.04 7.44
N ILE A 260 -3.96 7.65 6.30
CA ILE A 260 -2.53 7.48 6.04
C ILE A 260 -2.06 8.66 5.16
N VAL A 261 -0.93 9.25 5.49
CA VAL A 261 -0.33 10.29 4.64
C VAL A 261 0.78 9.67 3.79
N ASP A 262 0.57 9.67 2.48
CA ASP A 262 1.59 9.30 1.50
C ASP A 262 2.57 10.48 1.36
N ALA A 263 3.77 10.33 1.88
CA ALA A 263 4.78 11.38 1.93
C ALA A 263 5.46 11.65 0.58
N ASN A 264 5.20 10.82 -0.44
CA ASN A 264 5.74 11.01 -1.80
C ASN A 264 4.67 11.57 -2.77
N HIS A 265 4.70 11.14 -4.03
CA HIS A 265 3.77 11.53 -5.10
C HIS A 265 3.60 13.06 -5.22
N SER A 266 2.35 13.58 -5.24
CA SER A 266 2.10 15.00 -5.37
C SER A 266 2.36 15.77 -4.07
N ASN A 267 2.35 15.12 -2.93
CA ASN A 267 2.70 15.73 -1.64
C ASN A 267 4.17 16.20 -1.60
N SER A 268 5.08 15.44 -2.21
CA SER A 268 6.50 15.81 -2.33
C SER A 268 6.84 16.54 -3.64
N ASN A 269 5.86 16.76 -4.51
CA ASN A 269 6.11 17.17 -5.89
C ASN A 269 7.10 16.23 -6.62
N LYS A 270 7.03 14.92 -6.29
CA LYS A 270 7.93 13.84 -6.73
C LYS A 270 9.42 14.05 -6.39
N LYS A 271 9.71 14.92 -5.43
CA LYS A 271 11.05 15.11 -4.85
C LYS A 271 11.18 14.15 -3.67
N TYR A 272 11.66 12.94 -3.90
CA TYR A 272 11.65 11.86 -2.92
C TYR A 272 12.33 12.20 -1.58
N LYS A 273 13.33 13.06 -1.53
CA LYS A 273 13.99 13.52 -0.29
C LYS A 273 13.08 14.38 0.60
N GLU A 274 12.05 15.02 0.03
CA GLU A 274 11.05 15.77 0.80
C GLU A 274 10.19 14.89 1.73
N GLN A 275 10.15 13.59 1.50
CA GLN A 275 9.43 12.66 2.35
C GLN A 275 9.82 12.80 3.83
N LEU A 276 11.12 13.02 4.13
CA LEU A 276 11.63 13.18 5.50
C LEU A 276 11.01 14.41 6.20
N ARG A 277 10.95 15.53 5.48
CA ARG A 277 10.34 16.77 5.99
C ARG A 277 8.84 16.61 6.16
N ILE A 278 8.16 16.01 5.18
CA ILE A 278 6.71 15.82 5.17
C ILE A 278 6.28 14.96 6.37
N VAL A 279 6.98 13.86 6.62
CA VAL A 279 6.71 13.01 7.80
C VAL A 279 6.87 13.81 9.09
N SER A 280 7.91 14.65 9.23
CA SER A 280 8.09 15.50 10.40
C SER A 280 6.93 16.48 10.60
N GLU A 281 6.39 17.06 9.54
CA GLU A 281 5.23 17.96 9.60
C GLU A 281 3.96 17.20 10.01
N VAL A 282 3.75 16.00 9.50
CA VAL A 282 2.63 15.13 9.89
C VAL A 282 2.69 14.79 11.39
N LEU A 283 3.88 14.45 11.91
CA LEU A 283 4.07 14.16 13.32
C LEU A 283 3.82 15.42 14.18
N HIS A 284 4.27 16.59 13.72
CA HIS A 284 3.98 17.86 14.39
C HIS A 284 2.47 18.12 14.45
N THR A 285 1.74 17.96 13.34
CA THR A 285 0.28 18.08 13.26
C THR A 285 -0.43 17.17 14.26
N ARG A 286 -0.01 15.91 14.37
CA ARG A 286 -0.56 14.96 15.35
C ARG A 286 -0.34 15.39 16.80
N ARG A 287 0.84 15.91 17.13
CA ARG A 287 1.13 16.39 18.50
C ARG A 287 0.32 17.64 18.87
N TYR A 288 0.04 18.47 17.89
CA TYR A 288 -0.67 19.74 18.12
C TYR A 288 -2.17 19.56 18.32
N ASN A 289 -2.80 18.55 17.67
CA ASN A 289 -4.25 18.37 17.72
C ASN A 289 -4.61 16.89 18.02
N PRO A 290 -5.28 16.61 19.17
CA PRO A 290 -5.66 15.26 19.58
C PRO A 290 -6.60 14.55 18.59
N ASP A 291 -7.53 15.28 17.95
CA ASP A 291 -8.45 14.68 16.98
C ASP A 291 -7.69 14.21 15.74
N LEU A 292 -6.71 15.02 15.28
CA LEU A 292 -5.83 14.64 14.17
C LEU A 292 -4.86 13.54 14.57
N LYS A 293 -4.40 13.50 15.84
CA LYS A 293 -3.63 12.37 16.37
C LYS A 293 -4.41 11.07 16.25
N ASN A 294 -5.69 11.09 16.61
CA ASN A 294 -6.55 9.93 16.56
C ASN A 294 -6.88 9.49 15.13
N MET A 295 -7.05 10.46 14.20
CA MET A 295 -7.39 10.17 12.81
C MET A 295 -6.17 9.75 11.97
N ILE A 296 -5.03 10.44 12.08
CA ILE A 296 -3.83 10.13 11.29
C ILE A 296 -3.14 8.91 11.89
N LYS A 297 -3.42 7.74 11.35
CA LYS A 297 -2.93 6.45 11.86
C LYS A 297 -1.52 6.09 11.38
N GLY A 298 -1.03 6.74 10.32
CA GLY A 298 0.29 6.39 9.79
C GLY A 298 0.73 7.23 8.60
N VAL A 299 1.90 6.86 8.09
CA VAL A 299 2.52 7.42 6.89
C VAL A 299 2.88 6.31 5.91
N MET A 300 2.93 6.67 4.61
CA MET A 300 3.45 5.83 3.55
C MET A 300 4.68 6.49 2.94
N VAL A 301 5.77 5.73 2.83
CA VAL A 301 7.09 6.21 2.39
C VAL A 301 7.63 5.31 1.29
N GLU A 302 8.09 5.89 0.20
CA GLU A 302 8.80 5.18 -0.87
C GLU A 302 10.30 5.16 -0.59
N SER A 303 10.80 3.97 -0.30
CA SER A 303 12.17 3.68 0.15
C SER A 303 12.68 2.39 -0.46
N TYR A 304 13.98 2.32 -0.75
CA TYR A 304 14.63 1.08 -1.16
C TYR A 304 16.04 0.97 -0.57
N LEU A 305 16.84 -0.02 -1.02
CA LEU A 305 18.22 -0.17 -0.53
C LEU A 305 19.09 1.01 -0.94
N GLU A 306 18.98 1.44 -2.23
CA GLU A 306 19.72 2.55 -2.80
C GLU A 306 18.79 3.71 -3.14
N GLU A 307 19.27 4.94 -2.93
CA GLU A 307 18.47 6.14 -3.21
C GLU A 307 18.29 6.42 -4.71
N GLY A 308 17.19 7.08 -5.04
CA GLY A 308 16.88 7.55 -6.37
C GLY A 308 16.18 6.52 -7.24
N ARG A 309 16.41 6.60 -8.54
CA ARG A 309 15.89 5.67 -9.55
C ARG A 309 16.90 5.41 -10.65
N GLN A 310 16.67 4.36 -11.40
CA GLN A 310 17.45 3.97 -12.58
C GLN A 310 16.55 3.53 -13.73
N ASN A 311 17.12 3.42 -14.92
CA ASN A 311 16.48 2.78 -16.06
C ASN A 311 16.81 1.28 -16.07
N ILE A 312 15.92 0.47 -16.66
CA ILE A 312 16.18 -0.94 -16.90
C ILE A 312 17.31 -1.08 -17.92
N GLY A 313 18.29 -1.94 -17.67
CA GLY A 313 19.44 -2.17 -18.53
C GLY A 313 20.52 -3.02 -17.86
N PRO A 314 21.61 -3.32 -18.58
CA PRO A 314 22.66 -4.25 -18.12
C PRO A 314 23.45 -3.77 -16.89
N ASP A 315 23.47 -2.46 -16.63
CA ASP A 315 24.24 -1.85 -15.54
C ASP A 315 23.36 -1.47 -14.35
N MET A 316 22.24 -2.18 -14.11
CA MET A 316 21.36 -1.89 -12.98
C MET A 316 22.07 -2.08 -11.64
N VAL A 317 21.92 -1.08 -10.77
CA VAL A 317 22.37 -1.12 -9.39
C VAL A 317 21.38 -1.92 -8.56
N TYR A 318 21.88 -2.91 -7.82
CA TYR A 318 21.09 -3.76 -6.92
C TYR A 318 20.34 -2.91 -5.88
N GLY A 319 19.03 -3.12 -5.75
CA GLY A 319 18.19 -2.42 -4.78
C GLY A 319 17.91 -0.95 -5.06
N LYS A 320 18.07 -0.50 -6.30
CA LYS A 320 17.70 0.84 -6.75
C LYS A 320 16.44 0.79 -7.61
N SER A 321 15.46 1.65 -7.31
CA SER A 321 14.15 1.64 -7.96
C SER A 321 14.23 1.81 -9.48
N ILE A 322 13.48 0.99 -10.22
CA ILE A 322 13.29 1.11 -11.69
C ILE A 322 12.02 1.87 -12.07
N THR A 323 11.32 2.44 -11.08
CA THR A 323 10.09 3.22 -11.28
C THR A 323 10.23 4.63 -10.71
N ASP A 324 9.46 5.05 -9.70
CA ASP A 324 9.64 6.37 -9.10
C ASP A 324 10.83 6.36 -8.10
N PRO A 325 11.53 7.50 -7.93
CA PRO A 325 12.69 7.55 -7.05
C PRO A 325 12.31 7.38 -5.58
N CYS A 326 13.12 6.63 -4.84
CA CYS A 326 12.96 6.30 -3.43
C CYS A 326 14.07 6.94 -2.58
N ILE A 327 13.82 7.13 -1.27
CA ILE A 327 14.91 7.36 -0.31
C ILE A 327 15.71 6.07 -0.13
N GLY A 328 16.99 6.19 0.24
CA GLY A 328 17.88 5.05 0.50
C GLY A 328 17.68 4.47 1.91
N TRP A 329 18.42 3.37 2.18
CA TRP A 329 18.29 2.67 3.45
C TRP A 329 18.67 3.53 4.67
N GLU A 330 19.77 4.29 4.60
CA GLU A 330 20.23 5.11 5.73
C GLU A 330 19.17 6.15 6.14
N ASP A 331 18.61 6.87 5.17
CA ASP A 331 17.54 7.84 5.41
C ASP A 331 16.29 7.15 5.98
N THR A 332 16.01 5.92 5.53
CA THR A 332 14.85 5.14 6.00
C THR A 332 15.00 4.73 7.45
N GLU A 333 16.14 4.18 7.83
CA GLU A 333 16.41 3.75 9.19
C GLU A 333 16.35 4.95 10.15
N HIS A 334 16.99 6.07 9.82
CA HIS A 334 16.92 7.29 10.59
C HIS A 334 15.49 7.83 10.72
N LEU A 335 14.71 7.80 9.62
CA LEU A 335 13.33 8.25 9.63
C LEU A 335 12.46 7.42 10.57
N ILE A 336 12.60 6.09 10.55
CA ILE A 336 11.82 5.18 11.41
C ILE A 336 12.14 5.46 12.89
N TYR A 337 13.41 5.59 13.27
CA TYR A 337 13.76 5.93 14.66
C TYR A 337 13.21 7.29 15.07
N LYS A 338 13.33 8.30 14.19
CA LYS A 338 12.74 9.62 14.45
C LYS A 338 11.23 9.54 14.67
N ILE A 339 10.51 8.78 13.84
CA ILE A 339 9.05 8.58 14.03
C ILE A 339 8.79 7.96 15.41
N ALA A 340 9.56 6.95 15.81
CA ALA A 340 9.39 6.28 17.10
C ALA A 340 9.70 7.21 18.29
N GLU A 341 10.61 8.15 18.15
CA GLU A 341 10.90 9.16 19.18
C GLU A 341 9.78 10.20 19.33
N GLU A 342 9.11 10.52 18.22
CA GLU A 342 8.12 11.60 18.16
C GLU A 342 6.65 11.14 18.33
N CYS A 343 6.37 9.81 18.29
CA CYS A 343 5.03 9.23 18.49
C CYS A 343 4.65 9.02 19.96
#